data_cc790ea92ef2f161b646932e5c1d081f
#
_entry.id   cc790ea92ef2f161b646932e5c1d081f
#
_cell.length_a   1.000
_cell.length_b   1.000
_cell.length_c   1.000
_cell.angle_alpha   90.00
_cell.angle_beta   90.00
_cell.angle_gamma   90.00
#
_symmetry.space_group_name_H-M   'P 1'
#
loop_
_entity.id
_entity.type
_entity.pdbx_description
1 polymer ?
#
loop_
_entity_poly.entity_id
_entity_poly.type
_entity_poly.pdbx_seq_one_letter_code
_entity_poly.pdbx_strand_id
1 'polypeptide(L)'
;MKMGAIERWDGHRGFGPLNAKRAMDRACELAKENGIGCVALGNNNHWMRGGTYGWLAADHGCIGICWSNTMPNMPAWGGLNRKIGNNPLIMAVPRSNGEHAMIDCA
;
A
#
# COMPACT_ATOMS: atom_id res chain seq x y z
N MET A 1 -11.50 11.10 -7.37
CA MET A 1 -11.81 12.21 -6.43
C MET A 1 -10.51 12.65 -5.78
N LYS A 2 -10.26 13.93 -5.75
CA LYS A 2 -9.04 14.53 -5.16
C LYS A 2 -9.44 15.52 -4.06
N MET A 3 -8.76 15.45 -2.92
CA MET A 3 -8.92 16.36 -1.78
C MET A 3 -7.53 16.73 -1.25
N GLY A 4 -6.94 17.83 -1.75
CA GLY A 4 -5.58 18.22 -1.38
C GLY A 4 -4.55 17.11 -1.67
N ALA A 5 -3.88 16.63 -0.63
CA ALA A 5 -2.89 15.56 -0.69
C ALA A 5 -3.49 14.13 -0.74
N ILE A 6 -4.81 13.99 -0.83
CA ILE A 6 -5.50 12.70 -0.81
C ILE A 6 -6.26 12.51 -2.12
N GLU A 7 -6.07 11.37 -2.76
CA GLU A 7 -6.83 10.95 -3.94
C GLU A 7 -7.54 9.61 -3.68
N ARG A 8 -8.73 9.47 -4.22
CA ARG A 8 -9.46 8.21 -4.22
C ARG A 8 -9.61 7.71 -5.65
N TRP A 9 -9.16 6.49 -5.89
CA TRP A 9 -9.13 5.86 -7.21
C TRP A 9 -10.02 4.63 -7.25
N ASP A 10 -10.58 4.38 -8.43
CA ASP A 10 -11.25 3.12 -8.78
C ASP A 10 -10.31 2.30 -9.67
N GLY A 11 -9.98 1.12 -9.25
CA GLY A 11 -9.09 0.21 -9.98
C GLY A 11 -9.79 -0.55 -11.12
N HIS A 12 -11.12 -0.40 -11.25
CA HIS A 12 -11.93 -1.06 -12.30
C HIS A 12 -11.68 -2.57 -12.44
N ARG A 13 -11.35 -3.24 -11.33
CA ARG A 13 -10.94 -4.66 -11.31
C ARG A 13 -9.77 -4.96 -12.28
N GLY A 14 -8.94 -3.97 -12.54
CA GLY A 14 -7.76 -4.07 -13.39
C GLY A 14 -6.64 -4.88 -12.73
N PHE A 15 -5.50 -4.94 -13.42
CA PHE A 15 -4.33 -5.67 -12.95
C PHE A 15 -3.75 -5.02 -11.68
N GLY A 16 -3.89 -5.72 -10.57
CA GLY A 16 -3.60 -5.21 -9.23
C GLY A 16 -2.21 -4.60 -9.06
N PRO A 17 -1.13 -5.28 -9.47
CA PRO A 17 0.23 -4.75 -9.34
C PRO A 17 0.46 -3.45 -10.10
N LEU A 18 -0.09 -3.31 -11.29
CA LEU A 18 0.06 -2.09 -12.09
C LEU A 18 -0.65 -0.90 -11.45
N ASN A 19 -1.89 -1.13 -11.01
CA ASN A 19 -2.67 -0.09 -10.34
C ASN A 19 -2.05 0.32 -9.01
N ALA A 20 -1.56 -0.64 -8.22
CA ALA A 20 -0.89 -0.36 -6.96
C ALA A 20 0.43 0.41 -7.16
N LYS A 21 1.21 0.05 -8.19
CA LYS A 21 2.41 0.80 -8.55
C LYS A 21 2.08 2.26 -8.89
N ARG A 22 1.11 2.48 -9.78
CA ARG A 22 0.66 3.82 -10.16
C ARG A 22 0.14 4.63 -8.98
N ALA A 23 -0.62 3.98 -8.08
CA ALA A 23 -1.12 4.62 -6.88
C ALA A 23 0.01 5.05 -5.94
N MET A 24 1.04 4.22 -5.77
CA MET A 24 2.21 4.58 -4.96
C MET A 24 3.04 5.69 -5.60
N ASP A 25 3.31 5.61 -6.92
CA ASP A 25 3.99 6.69 -7.65
C ASP A 25 3.26 8.02 -7.44
N ARG A 26 1.93 8.00 -7.57
CA ARG A 26 1.11 9.21 -7.36
C ARG A 26 1.13 9.71 -5.92
N ALA A 27 1.09 8.81 -4.95
CA ALA A 27 1.21 9.18 -3.54
C ALA A 27 2.55 9.87 -3.24
N CYS A 28 3.64 9.39 -3.84
CA CYS A 28 4.97 10.01 -3.72
C CYS A 28 5.01 11.41 -4.35
N GLU A 29 4.40 11.61 -5.51
CA GLU A 29 4.26 12.94 -6.12
C GLU A 29 3.52 13.91 -5.20
N LEU A 30 2.35 13.48 -4.68
CA LEU A 30 1.55 14.28 -3.75
C LEU A 30 2.34 14.60 -2.47
N ALA A 31 3.12 13.65 -1.96
CA ALA A 31 3.95 13.87 -0.78
C ALA A 31 5.06 14.89 -1.02
N LYS A 32 5.68 14.89 -2.19
CA LYS A 32 6.69 15.89 -2.56
C LYS A 32 6.12 17.30 -2.67
N GLU A 33 4.87 17.41 -3.13
CA GLU A 33 4.18 18.70 -3.24
C GLU A 33 3.64 19.23 -1.90
N ASN A 34 3.16 18.33 -1.03
CA ASN A 34 2.35 18.68 0.14
C ASN A 34 2.97 18.25 1.49
N GLY A 35 4.12 17.55 1.47
CA GLY A 35 4.71 16.94 2.67
C GLY A 35 4.11 15.58 3.02
N ILE A 36 2.92 15.29 2.55
CA ILE A 36 2.23 14.01 2.68
C ILE A 36 1.42 13.73 1.41
N GLY A 37 1.26 12.45 1.07
CA GLY A 37 0.42 12.04 -0.04
C GLY A 37 -0.26 10.72 0.27
N CYS A 38 -1.51 10.58 -0.14
CA CYS A 38 -2.28 9.37 0.06
C CYS A 38 -3.12 9.06 -1.19
N VAL A 39 -3.11 7.80 -1.61
CA VAL A 39 -4.02 7.28 -2.63
C VAL A 39 -4.78 6.10 -2.08
N ALA A 40 -6.09 6.24 -1.94
CA ALA A 40 -6.99 5.16 -1.57
C ALA A 40 -7.49 4.46 -2.84
N LEU A 41 -6.96 3.28 -3.13
CA LEU A 41 -7.28 2.48 -4.30
C LEU A 41 -8.32 1.41 -3.94
N GLY A 42 -9.53 1.56 -4.46
CA GLY A 42 -10.62 0.59 -4.31
C GLY A 42 -10.91 -0.18 -5.59
N ASN A 43 -11.76 -1.20 -5.49
CA ASN A 43 -12.23 -2.01 -6.62
C ASN A 43 -11.08 -2.52 -7.51
N ASN A 44 -10.06 -3.09 -6.87
CA ASN A 44 -8.83 -3.54 -7.52
C ASN A 44 -8.62 -5.04 -7.31
N ASN A 45 -7.92 -5.70 -8.21
CA ASN A 45 -7.49 -7.06 -8.00
C ASN A 45 -6.28 -7.13 -7.05
N HIS A 46 -5.92 -8.34 -6.66
CA HIS A 46 -4.83 -8.60 -5.72
C HIS A 46 -3.53 -7.91 -6.19
N TRP A 47 -2.89 -7.17 -5.28
CA TRP A 47 -1.67 -6.41 -5.56
C TRP A 47 -0.37 -7.21 -5.45
N MET A 48 -0.48 -8.51 -5.16
CA MET A 48 0.63 -9.44 -4.94
C MET A 48 1.40 -9.11 -3.64
N ARG A 49 2.68 -8.80 -3.72
CA ARG A 49 3.53 -8.51 -2.57
C ARG A 49 3.51 -7.02 -2.22
N GLY A 50 2.96 -6.67 -1.05
CA GLY A 50 2.87 -5.28 -0.59
C GLY A 50 4.23 -4.59 -0.39
N GLY A 51 5.25 -5.34 0.03
CA GLY A 51 6.61 -4.83 0.20
C GLY A 51 7.21 -4.18 -1.06
N THR A 52 6.76 -4.59 -2.25
CA THR A 52 7.17 -3.98 -3.53
C THR A 52 6.86 -2.48 -3.57
N TYR A 53 5.69 -2.10 -3.08
CA TYR A 53 5.24 -0.69 -3.12
C TYR A 53 5.84 0.14 -1.99
N GLY A 54 6.07 -0.46 -0.83
CA GLY A 54 6.85 0.17 0.24
C GLY A 54 8.27 0.50 -0.22
N TRP A 55 8.92 -0.47 -0.87
CA TRP A 55 10.26 -0.28 -1.43
C TRP A 55 10.28 0.81 -2.50
N LEU A 56 9.28 0.81 -3.39
CA LEU A 56 9.12 1.84 -4.42
C LEU A 56 9.02 3.24 -3.82
N ALA A 57 8.25 3.42 -2.74
CA ALA A 57 8.17 4.70 -2.05
C ALA A 57 9.52 5.13 -1.49
N ALA A 58 10.27 4.21 -0.90
CA ALA A 58 11.60 4.49 -0.37
C ALA A 58 12.61 4.86 -1.47
N ASP A 59 12.54 4.21 -2.63
CA ASP A 59 13.35 4.59 -3.81
C ASP A 59 13.03 6.02 -4.30
N HIS A 60 11.80 6.48 -4.11
CA HIS A 60 11.41 7.88 -4.37
C HIS A 60 11.83 8.86 -3.24
N GLY A 61 12.50 8.37 -2.20
CA GLY A 61 12.92 9.18 -1.04
C GLY A 61 11.78 9.48 -0.07
N CYS A 62 10.69 8.72 -0.11
CA CYS A 62 9.54 8.87 0.76
C CYS A 62 9.48 7.75 1.80
N ILE A 63 8.98 8.05 3.00
CA ILE A 63 8.52 7.00 3.91
C ILE A 63 7.22 6.45 3.31
N GLY A 64 7.21 5.15 3.01
CA GLY A 64 6.05 4.46 2.46
C GLY A 64 5.29 3.70 3.53
N ILE A 65 3.98 3.91 3.61
CA ILE A 65 3.09 3.11 4.44
C ILE A 65 1.97 2.63 3.55
N CYS A 66 1.79 1.32 3.44
CA CYS A 66 0.69 0.76 2.68
C CYS A 66 0.08 -0.46 3.38
N TRP A 67 -1.19 -0.62 3.19
CA TRP A 67 -1.97 -1.71 3.77
C TRP A 67 -3.12 -2.11 2.85
N SER A 68 -3.71 -3.25 3.13
CA SER A 68 -4.89 -3.71 2.41
C SER A 68 -5.87 -4.40 3.36
N ASN A 69 -7.15 -4.13 3.15
CA ASN A 69 -8.21 -4.90 3.77
C ASN A 69 -8.51 -6.11 2.88
N THR A 70 -8.30 -7.31 3.40
CA THR A 70 -8.42 -8.56 2.66
C THR A 70 -9.68 -9.35 3.04
N MET A 71 -10.07 -10.29 2.18
CA MET A 71 -11.19 -11.18 2.47
C MET A 71 -10.92 -12.01 3.73
N PRO A 72 -11.98 -12.31 4.53
CA PRO A 72 -11.84 -13.11 5.74
C PRO A 72 -11.54 -14.58 5.37
N ASN A 73 -10.29 -14.97 5.45
CA ASN A 73 -9.79 -16.30 5.10
C ASN A 73 -9.16 -17.06 6.28
N MET A 74 -9.07 -16.44 7.44
CA MET A 74 -8.48 -17.01 8.66
C MET A 74 -9.46 -16.97 9.83
N PRO A 75 -9.40 -17.93 10.76
CA PRO A 75 -10.08 -17.83 12.04
C PRO A 75 -9.33 -16.90 12.99
N ALA A 76 -10.04 -16.32 13.94
CA ALA A 76 -9.41 -15.72 15.11
C ALA A 76 -8.70 -16.81 15.95
N TRP A 77 -7.74 -16.43 16.78
CA TRP A 77 -7.04 -17.35 17.67
C TRP A 77 -8.05 -18.14 18.52
N GLY A 78 -7.93 -19.46 18.49
CA GLY A 78 -8.86 -20.36 19.16
C GLY A 78 -10.23 -20.57 18.49
N GLY A 79 -10.50 -19.87 17.40
CA GLY A 79 -11.73 -20.01 16.62
C GLY A 79 -11.61 -21.01 15.47
N LEU A 80 -12.75 -21.42 14.90
CA LEU A 80 -12.83 -22.33 13.76
C LEU A 80 -13.36 -21.64 12.49
N ASN A 81 -14.10 -20.55 12.64
CA ASN A 81 -14.73 -19.85 11.53
C ASN A 81 -13.79 -18.79 10.94
N ARG A 82 -13.73 -18.74 9.60
CA ARG A 82 -12.97 -17.72 8.88
C ARG A 82 -13.66 -16.36 9.00
N LYS A 83 -13.10 -15.47 9.82
CA LYS A 83 -13.66 -14.14 10.14
C LYS A 83 -12.68 -13.00 9.94
N ILE A 84 -11.39 -13.29 9.76
CA ILE A 84 -10.32 -12.30 9.69
C ILE A 84 -9.54 -12.50 8.40
N GLY A 85 -9.22 -11.41 7.71
CA GLY A 85 -8.24 -11.38 6.63
C GLY A 85 -6.83 -11.23 7.19
N ASN A 86 -5.80 -11.53 6.39
CA ASN A 86 -4.42 -11.31 6.80
C ASN A 86 -4.04 -9.82 6.90
N ASN A 87 -4.77 -8.93 6.23
CA ASN A 87 -4.68 -7.47 6.37
C ASN A 87 -3.24 -6.95 6.47
N PRO A 88 -2.42 -7.10 5.43
CA PRO A 88 -1.00 -6.75 5.48
C PRO A 88 -0.79 -5.27 5.77
N LEU A 89 0.26 -4.98 6.54
CA LEU A 89 0.77 -3.64 6.79
C LEU A 89 2.24 -3.60 6.41
N ILE A 90 2.59 -2.66 5.56
CA ILE A 90 3.95 -2.44 5.10
C ILE A 90 4.39 -1.03 5.50
N MET A 91 5.58 -0.92 6.06
CA MET A 91 6.26 0.37 6.28
C MET A 91 7.67 0.28 5.72
N ALA A 92 8.06 1.27 4.94
CA ALA A 92 9.40 1.38 4.40
C ALA A 92 9.98 2.77 4.67
N VAL A 93 11.24 2.81 5.07
CA VAL A 93 11.96 4.05 5.36
C VAL A 93 13.20 4.12 4.48
N PRO A 94 13.38 5.20 3.70
CA PRO A 94 14.54 5.34 2.83
C PRO A 94 15.82 5.52 3.65
N ARG A 95 16.92 4.94 3.14
CA ARG A 95 18.28 5.16 3.64
C ARG A 95 19.15 5.68 2.52
N SER A 96 20.14 6.48 2.86
CA SER A 96 21.02 7.16 1.90
C SER A 96 21.85 6.20 1.03
N ASN A 97 22.08 4.98 1.50
CA ASN A 97 22.82 3.94 0.78
C ASN A 97 21.96 3.06 -0.13
N GLY A 98 20.65 3.34 -0.25
CA GLY A 98 19.71 2.54 -1.04
C GLY A 98 19.29 1.21 -0.41
N GLU A 99 19.85 0.84 0.73
CA GLU A 99 19.41 -0.32 1.52
C GLU A 99 18.32 0.11 2.49
N HIS A 100 17.11 0.20 1.99
CA HIS A 100 15.98 0.70 2.79
C HIS A 100 15.63 -0.22 3.95
N ALA A 101 15.13 0.37 5.05
CA ALA A 101 14.56 -0.41 6.13
C ALA A 101 13.07 -0.66 5.85
N MET A 102 12.62 -1.91 5.98
CA MET A 102 11.22 -2.26 5.70
C MET A 102 10.69 -3.28 6.71
N ILE A 103 9.44 -3.06 7.11
CA ILE A 103 8.58 -4.03 7.78
C ILE A 103 7.50 -4.41 6.78
N ASP A 104 7.32 -5.70 6.54
CA ASP A 104 6.25 -6.27 5.71
C ASP A 104 5.61 -7.39 6.51
N CYS A 105 4.49 -7.10 7.15
CA CYS A 105 3.79 -8.02 8.03
C CYS A 105 2.31 -8.18 7.66
N ALA A 106 1.81 -9.37 7.94
CA ALA A 106 0.43 -9.75 7.68
C ALA A 106 -0.21 -10.42 8.91
#